data_ca3957ab6b72fc0dfde298d72f21d06f
#
_entry.id   ca3957ab6b72fc0dfde298d72f21d06f
#
_cell.length_a   1.000
_cell.length_b   1.000
_cell.length_c   1.000
_cell.angle_alpha   90.00
_cell.angle_beta   90.00
_cell.angle_gamma   90.00
#
_symmetry.space_group_name_H-M   'P 1'
#
loop_
_entity.id
_entity.type
_entity.pdbx_description
1 polymer ?
#
loop_
_entity_poly.entity_id
_entity_poly.type
_entity_poly.pdbx_seq_one_letter_code
_entity_poly.pdbx_strand_id
1 'polypeptide(L)'
;VISGVRETILSLGINRCVASSTGNEGLHWKLGHTGLADLFTDAVFSGDMVSRGKPEPDLFLHAAKAMDVKPQNCLVVEDSCNGVLAGKAAGMVVVGFSGGDHCLDDHEADLMQAGADRVIDNFANLKPTIAQLI
;
A
#
# COMPACT_ATOMS: atom_id res chain seq x y z
N VAL A 1 7.31 13.43 5.11
CA VAL A 1 7.19 12.23 4.26
C VAL A 1 8.45 11.37 4.40
N ILE A 2 8.33 10.08 4.23
CA ILE A 2 9.46 9.15 4.31
C ILE A 2 10.40 9.39 3.13
N SER A 3 11.71 9.47 3.40
CA SER A 3 12.73 9.72 2.39
C SER A 3 12.73 8.65 1.30
N GLY A 4 12.86 9.08 0.06
CA GLY A 4 12.95 8.19 -1.10
C GLY A 4 11.61 7.71 -1.67
N VAL A 5 10.48 8.04 -1.04
CA VAL A 5 9.16 7.56 -1.50
C VAL A 5 8.85 8.08 -2.90
N ARG A 6 8.98 9.39 -3.12
CA ARG A 6 8.64 9.99 -4.41
C ARG A 6 9.51 9.44 -5.54
N GLU A 7 10.83 9.40 -5.31
CA GLU A 7 11.78 8.93 -6.30
C GLU A 7 11.54 7.46 -6.65
N THR A 8 11.25 6.64 -5.64
CA THR A 8 10.97 5.22 -5.84
C THR A 8 9.69 5.03 -6.65
N ILE A 9 8.61 5.74 -6.31
CA ILE A 9 7.34 5.63 -7.04
C ILE A 9 7.53 6.02 -8.50
N LEU A 10 8.21 7.12 -8.76
CA LEU A 10 8.46 7.57 -10.13
C LEU A 10 9.30 6.58 -10.92
N SER A 11 10.23 5.87 -10.27
CA SER A 11 11.12 4.93 -10.94
C SER A 11 10.45 3.62 -11.36
N LEU A 12 9.30 3.28 -10.78
CA LEU A 12 8.64 1.99 -11.04
C LEU A 12 8.00 1.90 -12.42
N GLY A 13 7.51 3.02 -12.97
CA GLY A 13 6.90 3.05 -14.31
C GLY A 13 5.66 2.18 -14.48
N ILE A 14 4.97 1.85 -13.39
CA ILE A 14 3.77 1.02 -13.39
C ILE A 14 2.56 1.81 -12.92
N ASN A 15 1.36 1.31 -13.23
CA ASN A 15 0.13 1.90 -12.70
C ASN A 15 0.09 1.79 -11.19
N ARG A 16 -0.38 2.82 -10.53
CA ARG A 16 -0.38 2.88 -9.07
C ARG A 16 -1.59 3.63 -8.53
N CYS A 17 -1.95 3.30 -7.30
CA CYS A 17 -3.03 3.99 -6.60
C CYS A 17 -2.76 4.04 -5.11
N VAL A 18 -3.54 4.83 -4.40
CA VAL A 18 -3.57 4.85 -2.93
C VAL A 18 -4.88 4.25 -2.47
N ALA A 19 -4.81 3.31 -1.54
CA ALA A 19 -5.97 2.72 -0.89
C ALA A 19 -5.78 2.83 0.63
N SER A 20 -6.51 3.73 1.26
CA SER A 20 -6.31 4.07 2.66
C SER A 20 -7.60 3.96 3.46
N SER A 21 -7.50 3.52 4.72
CA SER A 21 -8.63 3.50 5.65
C SER A 21 -9.05 4.91 6.08
N THR A 22 -8.23 5.92 5.85
CA THR A 22 -8.57 7.33 6.11
C THR A 22 -9.75 7.76 5.23
N GLY A 23 -10.68 8.53 5.79
CA GLY A 23 -11.79 9.09 5.03
C GLY A 23 -11.31 9.98 3.89
N ASN A 24 -12.17 10.16 2.88
CA ASN A 24 -11.79 10.82 1.62
C ASN A 24 -11.19 12.22 1.82
N GLU A 25 -11.81 13.07 2.64
CA GLU A 25 -11.28 14.42 2.90
C GLU A 25 -9.92 14.39 3.58
N GLY A 26 -9.77 13.55 4.63
CA GLY A 26 -8.52 13.41 5.35
C GLY A 26 -7.40 12.87 4.45
N LEU A 27 -7.74 11.94 3.57
CA LEU A 27 -6.78 11.36 2.64
C LEU A 27 -6.27 12.40 1.62
N HIS A 28 -7.15 13.17 1.03
CA HIS A 28 -6.76 14.25 0.11
C HIS A 28 -5.90 15.30 0.81
N TRP A 29 -6.24 15.66 2.06
CA TRP A 29 -5.46 16.59 2.85
C TRP A 29 -4.04 16.04 3.09
N LYS A 30 -3.92 14.78 3.50
CA LYS A 30 -2.61 14.15 3.73
C LYS A 30 -1.75 14.12 2.48
N LEU A 31 -2.32 13.73 1.35
CA LEU A 31 -1.60 13.68 0.08
C LEU A 31 -1.12 15.07 -0.35
N GLY A 32 -1.98 16.09 -0.23
CA GLY A 32 -1.61 17.46 -0.56
C GLY A 32 -0.51 17.98 0.37
N HIS A 33 -0.62 17.71 1.67
CA HIS A 33 0.33 18.17 2.67
C HIS A 33 1.72 17.53 2.50
N THR A 34 1.78 16.27 2.08
CA THR A 34 3.05 15.56 1.87
C THR A 34 3.64 15.80 0.49
N GLY A 35 2.94 16.47 -0.41
CA GLY A 35 3.40 16.70 -1.77
C GLY A 35 3.32 15.49 -2.69
N LEU A 36 2.52 14.48 -2.33
CA LEU A 36 2.40 13.24 -3.11
C LEU A 36 1.13 13.17 -3.97
N ALA A 37 0.23 14.14 -3.86
CA ALA A 37 -1.07 14.09 -4.55
C ALA A 37 -0.93 13.98 -6.08
N ASP A 38 0.06 14.65 -6.66
CA ASP A 38 0.28 14.64 -8.10
C ASP A 38 0.70 13.27 -8.66
N LEU A 39 1.21 12.38 -7.80
CA LEU A 39 1.62 11.03 -8.21
C LEU A 39 0.42 10.09 -8.43
N PHE A 40 -0.73 10.40 -7.86
CA PHE A 40 -1.88 9.51 -7.84
C PHE A 40 -3.13 10.09 -8.49
N THR A 41 -3.06 11.29 -9.01
CA THR A 41 -4.13 12.07 -9.70
C THR A 41 -5.57 11.62 -9.36
N ASP A 42 -6.13 10.68 -10.13
CA ASP A 42 -7.50 10.16 -9.93
C ASP A 42 -7.53 8.77 -9.28
N ALA A 43 -6.36 8.23 -8.91
CA ALA A 43 -6.25 6.86 -8.40
C ALA A 43 -6.08 6.86 -6.88
N VAL A 44 -7.06 7.45 -6.17
CA VAL A 44 -7.09 7.55 -4.72
C VAL A 44 -8.39 6.92 -4.20
N PHE A 45 -8.28 5.88 -3.38
CA PHE A 45 -9.42 5.13 -2.85
C PHE A 45 -9.39 5.21 -1.32
N SER A 46 -10.51 5.62 -0.72
CA SER A 46 -10.63 5.80 0.72
C SER A 46 -11.55 4.76 1.34
N GLY A 47 -11.45 4.57 2.66
CA GLY A 47 -12.31 3.65 3.40
C GLY A 47 -13.79 3.97 3.29
N ASP A 48 -14.15 5.21 2.95
CA ASP A 48 -15.53 5.64 2.74
C ASP A 48 -16.20 4.97 1.54
N MET A 49 -15.42 4.44 0.60
CA MET A 49 -15.91 3.88 -0.66
C MET A 49 -16.39 2.43 -0.53
N VAL A 50 -16.16 1.81 0.62
CA VAL A 50 -16.54 0.42 0.88
C VAL A 50 -17.26 0.30 2.21
N SER A 51 -18.09 -0.75 2.34
CA SER A 51 -18.85 -0.98 3.57
C SER A 51 -18.01 -1.59 4.69
N ARG A 52 -16.92 -2.27 4.36
CA ARG A 52 -16.02 -2.91 5.34
C ARG A 52 -14.59 -2.50 5.05
N GLY A 53 -13.95 -1.88 6.04
CA GLY A 53 -12.54 -1.50 5.97
C GLY A 53 -11.60 -2.66 6.29
N LYS A 54 -10.29 -2.38 6.23
CA LYS A 54 -9.25 -3.35 6.61
C LYS A 54 -9.49 -3.85 8.04
N PRO A 55 -9.29 -5.12 8.33
CA PRO A 55 -8.56 -6.15 7.57
C PRO A 55 -9.39 -6.87 6.49
N GLU A 56 -10.60 -6.43 6.22
CA GLU A 56 -11.40 -7.00 5.15
C GLU A 56 -10.82 -6.60 3.78
N PRO A 57 -10.98 -7.44 2.73
CA PRO A 57 -10.35 -7.18 1.44
C PRO A 57 -11.08 -6.15 0.57
N ASP A 58 -12.22 -5.64 1.03
CA ASP A 58 -13.14 -4.84 0.21
C ASP A 58 -12.47 -3.64 -0.45
N LEU A 59 -11.65 -2.89 0.29
CA LEU A 59 -11.02 -1.68 -0.24
C LEU A 59 -10.01 -2.02 -1.35
N PHE A 60 -9.18 -3.03 -1.16
CA PHE A 60 -8.21 -3.43 -2.19
C PHE A 60 -8.89 -4.04 -3.40
N LEU A 61 -9.96 -4.82 -3.21
CA LEU A 61 -10.75 -5.34 -4.33
C LEU A 61 -11.43 -4.21 -5.11
N HIS A 62 -11.93 -3.20 -4.42
CA HIS A 62 -12.52 -2.01 -5.05
C HIS A 62 -11.46 -1.28 -5.89
N ALA A 63 -10.27 -1.06 -5.33
CA ALA A 63 -9.18 -0.39 -6.02
C ALA A 63 -8.75 -1.17 -7.27
N ALA A 64 -8.57 -2.49 -7.15
CA ALA A 64 -8.19 -3.34 -8.27
C ALA A 64 -9.21 -3.27 -9.41
N LYS A 65 -10.50 -3.32 -9.07
CA LYS A 65 -11.57 -3.21 -10.06
C LYS A 65 -11.55 -1.86 -10.76
N ALA A 66 -11.39 -0.78 -9.99
CA ALA A 66 -11.33 0.57 -10.55
C ALA A 66 -10.11 0.78 -11.46
N MET A 67 -8.99 0.13 -11.14
CA MET A 67 -7.77 0.18 -11.94
C MET A 67 -7.78 -0.82 -13.10
N ASP A 68 -8.84 -1.65 -13.21
CA ASP A 68 -9.00 -2.68 -14.23
C ASP A 68 -7.84 -3.69 -14.22
N VAL A 69 -7.46 -4.15 -13.04
CA VAL A 69 -6.40 -5.14 -12.83
C VAL A 69 -6.93 -6.26 -11.96
N LYS A 70 -6.61 -7.51 -12.32
CA LYS A 70 -6.98 -8.66 -11.50
C LYS A 70 -6.21 -8.67 -10.20
N PRO A 71 -6.80 -9.08 -9.07
CA PRO A 71 -6.10 -9.08 -7.77
C PRO A 71 -4.76 -9.82 -7.81
N GLN A 72 -4.67 -10.96 -8.47
CA GLN A 72 -3.41 -11.73 -8.55
C GLN A 72 -2.29 -10.98 -9.28
N ASN A 73 -2.62 -9.90 -9.99
CA ASN A 73 -1.65 -9.06 -10.69
C ASN A 73 -1.39 -7.74 -9.95
N CYS A 74 -1.92 -7.60 -8.73
CA CYS A 74 -1.73 -6.43 -7.89
C CYS A 74 -0.69 -6.70 -6.81
N LEU A 75 0.09 -5.67 -6.49
CA LEU A 75 1.02 -5.68 -5.37
C LEU A 75 0.65 -4.55 -4.42
N VAL A 76 0.56 -4.89 -3.14
CA VAL A 76 0.24 -3.95 -2.07
C VAL A 76 1.51 -3.66 -1.27
N VAL A 77 1.72 -2.38 -0.94
CA VAL A 77 2.74 -1.98 0.03
C VAL A 77 2.00 -1.45 1.26
N GLU A 78 2.23 -2.07 2.41
CA GLU A 78 1.48 -1.78 3.63
C GLU A 78 2.37 -1.75 4.86
N ASP A 79 2.09 -0.80 5.77
CA ASP A 79 2.83 -0.63 7.01
C ASP A 79 2.06 -1.17 8.24
N SER A 80 0.83 -1.64 8.08
CA SER A 80 0.01 -2.16 9.17
C SER A 80 -0.35 -3.62 8.98
N CYS A 81 -0.51 -4.33 10.09
CA CYS A 81 -0.94 -5.73 10.05
C CYS A 81 -2.32 -5.89 9.43
N ASN A 82 -3.25 -4.97 9.75
CA ASN A 82 -4.59 -5.00 9.15
C ASN A 82 -4.54 -4.83 7.63
N GLY A 83 -3.66 -3.96 7.13
CA GLY A 83 -3.46 -3.78 5.71
C GLY A 83 -2.87 -5.00 5.02
N VAL A 84 -1.90 -5.66 5.68
CA VAL A 84 -1.33 -6.91 5.17
C VAL A 84 -2.41 -7.99 5.08
N LEU A 85 -3.20 -8.15 6.13
CA LEU A 85 -4.30 -9.13 6.16
C LEU A 85 -5.30 -8.85 5.03
N ALA A 86 -5.66 -7.59 4.82
CA ALA A 86 -6.59 -7.20 3.77
C ALA A 86 -6.04 -7.52 2.37
N GLY A 87 -4.78 -7.23 2.12
CA GLY A 87 -4.12 -7.53 0.85
C GLY A 87 -4.07 -9.03 0.57
N LYS A 88 -3.71 -9.82 1.56
CA LYS A 88 -3.69 -11.29 1.41
C LYS A 88 -5.09 -11.86 1.23
N ALA A 89 -6.09 -11.34 1.95
CA ALA A 89 -7.49 -11.76 1.77
C ALA A 89 -8.01 -11.42 0.37
N ALA A 90 -7.50 -10.35 -0.25
CA ALA A 90 -7.86 -9.96 -1.60
C ALA A 90 -7.16 -10.81 -2.68
N GLY A 91 -6.22 -11.68 -2.31
CA GLY A 91 -5.48 -12.50 -3.25
C GLY A 91 -4.31 -11.78 -3.91
N MET A 92 -3.80 -10.73 -3.28
CA MET A 92 -2.72 -9.90 -3.81
C MET A 92 -1.37 -10.26 -3.19
N VAL A 93 -0.29 -9.88 -3.88
CA VAL A 93 1.07 -9.92 -3.32
C VAL A 93 1.22 -8.74 -2.38
N VAL A 94 1.77 -8.96 -1.19
CA VAL A 94 1.93 -7.91 -0.19
C VAL A 94 3.38 -7.76 0.25
N VAL A 95 3.89 -6.53 0.14
CA VAL A 95 5.17 -6.12 0.71
C VAL A 95 4.87 -5.27 1.94
N GLY A 96 5.30 -5.74 3.09
CA GLY A 96 5.19 -4.97 4.33
C GLY A 96 6.30 -3.93 4.41
N PHE A 97 5.99 -2.75 4.95
CA PHE A 97 6.96 -1.68 5.14
C PHE A 97 7.12 -1.38 6.63
N SER A 98 8.33 -1.56 7.15
CA SER A 98 8.64 -1.36 8.57
C SER A 98 9.50 -0.11 8.84
N GLY A 99 9.74 0.72 7.82
CA GLY A 99 10.60 1.90 7.93
C GLY A 99 9.93 3.18 8.40
N GLY A 100 8.65 3.14 8.82
CA GLY A 100 7.94 4.31 9.33
C GLY A 100 8.38 4.68 10.74
N ASP A 101 8.27 5.98 11.09
CA ASP A 101 8.68 6.47 12.41
C ASP A 101 7.90 5.82 13.56
N HIS A 102 6.69 5.34 13.30
CA HIS A 102 5.84 4.69 14.28
C HIS A 102 6.11 3.20 14.43
N CYS A 103 7.02 2.63 13.63
CA CYS A 103 7.33 1.20 13.66
C CYS A 103 8.25 0.87 14.83
N LEU A 104 7.90 -0.18 15.57
CA LEU A 104 8.70 -0.72 16.66
C LEU A 104 9.64 -1.81 16.14
N ASP A 105 10.62 -2.21 16.94
CA ASP A 105 11.63 -3.21 16.55
C ASP A 105 11.03 -4.53 16.08
N ASP A 106 9.89 -4.96 16.67
CA ASP A 106 9.23 -6.22 16.33
C ASP A 106 8.25 -6.10 15.15
N HIS A 107 8.14 -4.92 14.55
CA HIS A 107 7.13 -4.65 13.53
C HIS A 107 7.32 -5.51 12.28
N GLU A 108 8.56 -5.75 11.87
CA GLU A 108 8.86 -6.63 10.74
C GLU A 108 8.30 -8.03 10.97
N ALA A 109 8.54 -8.60 12.15
CA ALA A 109 8.03 -9.93 12.50
C ALA A 109 6.49 -9.96 12.50
N ASP A 110 5.85 -8.91 13.01
CA ASP A 110 4.40 -8.80 13.02
C ASP A 110 3.82 -8.77 11.61
N LEU A 111 4.44 -8.02 10.70
CA LEU A 111 4.01 -7.95 9.30
C LEU A 111 4.18 -9.30 8.60
N MET A 112 5.27 -10.00 8.85
CA MET A 112 5.49 -11.34 8.30
C MET A 112 4.47 -12.34 8.84
N GLN A 113 4.16 -12.27 10.12
CA GLN A 113 3.17 -13.14 10.75
C GLN A 113 1.76 -12.87 10.20
N ALA A 114 1.44 -11.64 9.85
CA ALA A 114 0.17 -11.27 9.22
C ALA A 114 0.07 -11.82 7.78
N GLY A 115 1.17 -12.26 7.17
CA GLY A 115 1.18 -12.90 5.87
C GLY A 115 1.88 -12.13 4.75
N ALA A 116 2.64 -11.08 5.08
CA ALA A 116 3.40 -10.35 4.06
C ALA A 116 4.34 -11.29 3.32
N ASP A 117 4.44 -11.16 2.01
CA ASP A 117 5.34 -11.97 1.19
C ASP A 117 6.79 -11.55 1.38
N ARG A 118 7.01 -10.27 1.62
CA ARG A 118 8.31 -9.69 1.97
C ARG A 118 8.08 -8.50 2.88
N VAL A 119 9.12 -8.12 3.64
CA VAL A 119 9.12 -6.89 4.43
C VAL A 119 10.38 -6.10 4.11
N ILE A 120 10.21 -4.81 3.86
CA ILE A 120 11.32 -3.89 3.62
C ILE A 120 11.29 -2.76 4.66
N ASP A 121 12.43 -2.20 4.99
CA ASP A 121 12.55 -1.07 5.91
C ASP A 121 12.96 0.23 5.22
N ASN A 122 13.21 0.17 3.91
CA ASN A 122 13.60 1.32 3.11
C ASN A 122 13.00 1.20 1.72
N PHE A 123 12.39 2.27 1.21
CA PHE A 123 11.78 2.27 -0.12
C PHE A 123 12.78 2.03 -1.25
N ALA A 124 14.07 2.27 -1.03
CA ALA A 124 15.09 1.93 -2.03
C ALA A 124 15.12 0.44 -2.36
N ASN A 125 14.63 -0.41 -1.45
CA ASN A 125 14.57 -1.86 -1.65
C ASN A 125 13.28 -2.31 -2.37
N LEU A 126 12.34 -1.42 -2.63
CA LEU A 126 11.04 -1.81 -3.20
C LEU A 126 11.17 -2.34 -4.62
N LYS A 127 11.88 -1.63 -5.49
CA LYS A 127 12.02 -2.03 -6.88
C LYS A 127 12.68 -3.40 -7.04
N PRO A 128 13.84 -3.69 -6.40
CA PRO A 128 14.40 -5.04 -6.48
C PRO A 128 13.53 -6.11 -5.84
N THR A 129 12.79 -5.77 -4.78
CA THR A 129 11.86 -6.71 -4.14
C THR A 129 10.71 -7.06 -5.08
N ILE A 130 10.13 -6.08 -5.76
CA ILE A 130 9.09 -6.32 -6.76
C ILE A 130 9.60 -7.26 -7.86
N ALA A 131 10.81 -7.03 -8.35
CA ALA A 131 11.41 -7.86 -9.40
C ALA A 131 11.55 -9.34 -8.98
N GLN A 132 11.69 -9.61 -7.68
CA GLN A 132 11.78 -10.98 -7.15
C GLN A 132 10.40 -11.66 -7.03
N LEU A 133 9.32 -10.87 -6.96
CA LEU A 133 7.97 -11.36 -6.68
C LEU A 133 7.10 -11.53 -7.92
N ILE A 134 7.55 -11.02 -9.05
CA ILE A 134 6.77 -11.08 -10.31
C ILE A 134 7.46 -11.86 -11.41
#